data_cf7cabad63e3fec05b95d3bcd5b5023f
#
_entry.id   cf7cabad63e3fec05b95d3bcd5b5023f
#
_cell.length_a   1.000
_cell.length_b   1.000
_cell.length_c   1.000
_cell.angle_alpha   90.00
_cell.angle_beta   90.00
_cell.angle_gamma   90.00
#
_symmetry.space_group_name_H-M   'P 1'
#
loop_
_entity.id
_entity.type
_entity.pdbx_description
1 polymer ?
#
loop_
_entity_poly.entity_id
_entity_poly.type
_entity_poly.pdbx_seq_one_letter_code
_entity_poly.pdbx_strand_id
1 'polypeptide(L)'
;DRRQRQMCIRDRDSTLGVAFDVLDYALLSAPGAPLKQALLDAGIGKDIYGDYSDGVLQPYFSVIAKGARAARKEEFVSIIRNCLQDIVKNGIDKKAVLSGINYMEFRYREADFGQFPKGLMYGLDIMGSWLYDDENAFSQVKLLEIYDQLKIAVNEGYFENLIQKWLLDNTHGAILTLVPKRGLAAQREKELADRLEAYRSSLSDEQLEEMVRKTKALEAYQESEERPEDLECIPMLKRLSLIHI
;
A
#
# COMPACT_ATOMS: atom_id res chain seq x y z
N ASP A 1 -20.41 3.44 -14.36
CA ASP A 1 -20.70 4.10 -13.08
C ASP A 1 -21.38 3.19 -12.06
N ARG A 2 -22.45 2.49 -12.41
CA ARG A 2 -23.08 1.54 -11.45
C ARG A 2 -22.20 0.32 -11.15
N ARG A 3 -21.33 -0.14 -12.05
CA ARG A 3 -20.39 -1.24 -11.84
C ARG A 3 -19.25 -0.83 -10.89
N GLN A 4 -18.73 0.38 -10.99
CA GLN A 4 -17.72 0.90 -10.08
C GLN A 4 -18.24 0.99 -8.64
N ARG A 5 -19.48 1.45 -8.42
CA ARG A 5 -20.08 1.50 -7.07
C ARG A 5 -20.30 0.12 -6.44
N GLN A 6 -20.63 -0.90 -7.23
CA GLN A 6 -20.78 -2.27 -6.71
C GLN A 6 -19.46 -2.93 -6.33
N MET A 7 -18.37 -2.64 -7.02
CA MET A 7 -17.05 -3.15 -6.66
C MET A 7 -16.52 -2.50 -5.38
N CYS A 8 -16.68 -1.21 -5.21
CA CYS A 8 -16.19 -0.48 -4.04
C CYS A 8 -16.77 -0.92 -2.69
N ILE A 9 -17.99 -1.46 -2.65
CA ILE A 9 -18.66 -1.82 -1.37
C ILE A 9 -18.33 -3.26 -0.93
N ARG A 10 -17.98 -4.15 -1.86
CA ARG A 10 -17.70 -5.56 -1.57
C ARG A 10 -16.24 -5.89 -1.32
N ASP A 11 -15.32 -5.01 -1.71
CA ASP A 11 -13.89 -5.30 -1.71
C ASP A 11 -13.18 -4.88 -0.42
N ARG A 12 -13.93 -4.51 0.63
CA ARG A 12 -13.39 -4.22 1.96
C ARG A 12 -13.59 -5.35 2.95
N ASP A 13 -13.66 -6.56 2.45
CA ASP A 13 -13.56 -7.75 3.25
C ASP A 13 -12.13 -7.87 3.79
N SER A 14 -11.97 -7.70 5.11
CA SER A 14 -10.67 -7.81 5.78
C SER A 14 -10.03 -9.18 5.53
N THR A 15 -10.83 -10.24 5.35
CA THR A 15 -10.34 -11.58 5.00
C THR A 15 -9.67 -11.56 3.63
N LEU A 16 -10.29 -10.90 2.65
CA LEU A 16 -9.73 -10.75 1.32
C LEU A 16 -8.43 -9.93 1.36
N GLY A 17 -8.40 -8.85 2.15
CA GLY A 17 -7.20 -8.02 2.33
C GLY A 17 -6.03 -8.83 2.86
N VAL A 18 -6.20 -9.48 4.01
CA VAL A 18 -5.16 -10.34 4.61
C VAL A 18 -4.74 -11.47 3.67
N ALA A 19 -5.69 -12.07 2.93
CA ALA A 19 -5.39 -13.13 1.99
C ALA A 19 -4.53 -12.63 0.81
N PHE A 20 -4.72 -11.40 0.33
CA PHE A 20 -3.87 -10.80 -0.69
C PHE A 20 -2.47 -10.45 -0.18
N ASP A 21 -2.33 -9.98 1.06
CA ASP A 21 -1.02 -9.79 1.70
C ASP A 21 -0.24 -11.11 1.79
N VAL A 22 -0.91 -12.17 2.24
CA VAL A 22 -0.32 -13.51 2.27
C VAL A 22 0.05 -13.99 0.87
N LEU A 23 -0.79 -13.72 -0.13
CA LEU A 23 -0.55 -14.07 -1.52
C LEU A 23 0.64 -13.30 -2.10
N ASP A 24 0.76 -12.01 -1.82
CA ASP A 24 1.95 -11.22 -2.20
C ASP A 24 3.22 -11.84 -1.62
N TYR A 25 3.20 -12.15 -0.33
CA TYR A 25 4.33 -12.82 0.30
C TYR A 25 4.67 -14.14 -0.39
N ALA A 26 3.71 -15.02 -0.60
CA ALA A 26 3.93 -16.35 -1.16
C ALA A 26 4.40 -16.32 -2.64
N LEU A 27 3.92 -15.37 -3.44
CA LEU A 27 4.21 -15.27 -4.86
C LEU A 27 5.46 -14.45 -5.19
N LEU A 28 5.78 -13.42 -4.37
CA LEU A 28 6.76 -12.40 -4.73
C LEU A 28 7.84 -12.14 -3.66
N SER A 29 7.53 -12.37 -2.37
CA SER A 29 8.41 -11.95 -1.28
C SER A 29 9.13 -13.10 -0.58
N ALA A 30 8.52 -14.29 -0.50
CA ALA A 30 9.12 -15.46 0.12
C ALA A 30 10.40 -15.93 -0.61
N PRO A 31 11.36 -16.57 0.09
CA PRO A 31 12.48 -17.23 -0.58
C PRO A 31 11.99 -18.25 -1.61
N GLY A 32 12.43 -18.11 -2.86
CA GLY A 32 12.00 -18.99 -3.96
C GLY A 32 10.57 -18.75 -4.45
N ALA A 33 9.99 -17.59 -4.15
CA ALA A 33 8.65 -17.22 -4.59
C ALA A 33 8.46 -17.41 -6.11
N PRO A 34 7.46 -18.19 -6.56
CA PRO A 34 7.39 -18.71 -7.92
C PRO A 34 7.27 -17.63 -8.99
N LEU A 35 6.47 -16.61 -8.74
CA LEU A 35 6.27 -15.53 -9.70
C LEU A 35 7.52 -14.64 -9.83
N LYS A 36 8.15 -14.33 -8.70
CA LYS A 36 9.43 -13.60 -8.69
C LYS A 36 10.50 -14.38 -9.44
N GLN A 37 10.64 -15.67 -9.14
CA GLN A 37 11.65 -16.52 -9.77
C GLN A 37 11.43 -16.64 -11.27
N ALA A 38 10.19 -16.89 -11.72
CA ALA A 38 9.87 -17.01 -13.14
C ALA A 38 10.24 -15.74 -13.94
N LEU A 39 9.97 -14.55 -13.37
CA LEU A 39 10.31 -13.29 -14.01
C LEU A 39 11.83 -13.02 -14.01
N LEU A 40 12.54 -13.37 -12.94
CA LEU A 40 14.00 -13.22 -12.85
C LEU A 40 14.72 -14.19 -13.79
N ASP A 41 14.31 -15.43 -13.85
CA ASP A 41 14.90 -16.46 -14.74
C ASP A 41 14.70 -16.09 -16.21
N ALA A 42 13.58 -15.50 -16.54
CA ALA A 42 13.35 -14.92 -17.85
C ALA A 42 14.14 -13.62 -18.12
N GLY A 43 14.83 -13.06 -17.12
CA GLY A 43 15.59 -11.81 -17.24
C GLY A 43 14.70 -10.59 -17.55
N ILE A 44 13.48 -10.56 -17.07
CA ILE A 44 12.53 -9.47 -17.33
C ILE A 44 12.94 -8.18 -16.66
N GLY A 45 13.51 -8.25 -15.47
CA GLY A 45 13.96 -7.09 -14.70
C GLY A 45 15.18 -7.41 -13.87
N LYS A 46 15.70 -6.40 -13.20
CA LYS A 46 16.80 -6.57 -12.22
C LYS A 46 16.28 -6.88 -10.82
N ASP A 47 15.07 -6.42 -10.55
CA ASP A 47 14.36 -6.67 -9.30
C ASP A 47 12.86 -6.79 -9.56
N ILE A 48 12.21 -7.71 -8.85
CA ILE A 48 10.78 -8.00 -8.96
C ILE A 48 10.21 -7.94 -7.55
N TYR A 49 9.14 -7.21 -7.38
CA TYR A 49 8.39 -7.14 -6.12
C TYR A 49 6.90 -6.92 -6.38
N GLY A 50 6.11 -7.20 -5.39
CA GLY A 50 4.67 -6.97 -5.39
C GLY A 50 4.27 -5.90 -4.39
N ASP A 51 3.03 -5.51 -4.46
CA ASP A 51 2.38 -4.65 -3.50
C ASP A 51 0.87 -4.88 -3.56
N TYR A 52 0.27 -5.12 -2.40
CA TYR A 52 -1.17 -5.05 -2.24
C TYR A 52 -1.51 -3.79 -1.47
N SER A 53 -2.26 -2.90 -2.10
CA SER A 53 -2.63 -1.61 -1.52
C SER A 53 -4.11 -1.61 -1.16
N ASP A 54 -4.42 -1.65 0.12
CA ASP A 54 -5.77 -1.66 0.69
C ASP A 54 -6.20 -0.31 1.28
N GLY A 55 -5.24 0.60 1.53
CA GLY A 55 -5.49 1.95 2.07
C GLY A 55 -6.18 2.93 1.11
N VAL A 56 -6.71 2.46 -0.01
CA VAL A 56 -7.40 3.26 -1.04
C VAL A 56 -8.82 2.78 -1.24
N LEU A 57 -9.67 3.64 -1.84
CA LEU A 57 -11.09 3.30 -2.07
C LEU A 57 -11.27 1.98 -2.84
N GLN A 58 -10.42 1.71 -3.80
CA GLN A 58 -10.41 0.49 -4.59
C GLN A 58 -9.06 -0.19 -4.42
N PRO A 59 -8.95 -1.23 -3.59
CA PRO A 59 -7.72 -1.98 -3.42
C PRO A 59 -7.20 -2.55 -4.73
N TYR A 60 -5.90 -2.67 -4.85
CA TYR A 60 -5.27 -3.25 -6.03
C TYR A 60 -4.04 -4.10 -5.67
N PHE A 61 -3.83 -5.13 -6.47
CA PHE A 61 -2.62 -5.95 -6.44
C PHE A 61 -1.72 -5.59 -7.61
N SER A 62 -0.45 -5.37 -7.35
CA SER A 62 0.52 -4.99 -8.38
C SER A 62 1.73 -5.90 -8.41
N VAL A 63 2.27 -6.12 -9.61
CA VAL A 63 3.56 -6.77 -9.84
C VAL A 63 4.47 -5.79 -10.56
N ILE A 64 5.63 -5.54 -9.99
CA ILE A 64 6.53 -4.48 -10.44
C ILE A 64 7.88 -5.09 -10.85
N ALA A 65 8.29 -4.84 -12.09
CA ALA A 65 9.60 -5.19 -12.60
C ALA A 65 10.47 -3.94 -12.75
N LYS A 66 11.48 -3.80 -11.91
CA LYS A 66 12.42 -2.68 -11.94
C LYS A 66 13.60 -2.97 -12.86
N GLY A 67 13.99 -1.99 -13.66
CA GLY A 67 15.10 -2.13 -14.61
C GLY A 67 14.77 -3.05 -15.80
N ALA A 68 13.48 -3.22 -16.10
CA ALA A 68 12.99 -3.97 -17.26
C ALA A 68 13.10 -3.17 -18.56
N ARG A 69 13.13 -3.86 -19.69
CA ARG A 69 13.09 -3.25 -21.02
C ARG A 69 11.63 -3.08 -21.47
N ALA A 70 11.24 -1.87 -21.86
CA ALA A 70 9.88 -1.57 -22.31
C ALA A 70 9.40 -2.49 -23.47
N ALA A 71 10.33 -2.91 -24.35
CA ALA A 71 10.03 -3.83 -25.46
C ALA A 71 9.60 -5.24 -25.01
N ARG A 72 9.85 -5.62 -23.75
CA ARG A 72 9.48 -6.95 -23.19
C ARG A 72 8.18 -6.92 -22.38
N LYS A 73 7.37 -5.90 -22.55
CA LYS A 73 6.10 -5.71 -21.83
C LYS A 73 5.14 -6.89 -22.00
N GLU A 74 4.96 -7.37 -23.23
CA GLU A 74 4.04 -8.49 -23.52
C GLU A 74 4.54 -9.81 -22.90
N GLU A 75 5.84 -10.02 -22.90
CA GLU A 75 6.46 -11.18 -22.28
C GLU A 75 6.30 -11.17 -20.75
N PHE A 76 6.48 -10.01 -20.12
CA PHE A 76 6.20 -9.81 -18.69
C PHE A 76 4.78 -10.25 -18.32
N VAL A 77 3.78 -9.81 -19.09
CA VAL A 77 2.38 -10.18 -18.87
C VAL A 77 2.15 -11.67 -19.06
N SER A 78 2.74 -12.25 -20.13
CA SER A 78 2.58 -13.66 -20.45
C SER A 78 3.17 -14.56 -19.36
N ILE A 79 4.35 -14.22 -18.82
CA ILE A 79 4.97 -14.98 -17.73
C ILE A 79 4.11 -14.94 -16.47
N ILE A 80 3.57 -13.76 -16.11
CA ILE A 80 2.67 -13.63 -14.95
C ILE A 80 1.45 -14.53 -15.13
N ARG A 81 0.78 -14.44 -16.29
CA ARG A 81 -0.42 -15.24 -16.55
C ARG A 81 -0.14 -16.74 -16.52
N ASN A 82 0.93 -17.17 -17.20
CA ASN A 82 1.30 -18.58 -17.23
C ASN A 82 1.63 -19.12 -15.83
N CYS A 83 2.43 -18.38 -15.06
CA CYS A 83 2.77 -18.76 -13.69
C CYS A 83 1.52 -18.87 -12.80
N LEU A 84 0.60 -17.91 -12.86
CA LEU A 84 -0.64 -17.94 -12.09
C LEU A 84 -1.55 -19.10 -12.54
N GLN A 85 -1.66 -19.38 -13.84
CA GLN A 85 -2.41 -20.53 -14.37
C GLN A 85 -1.82 -21.87 -13.91
N ASP A 86 -0.48 -21.97 -13.90
CA ASP A 86 0.18 -23.17 -13.41
C ASP A 86 -0.06 -23.41 -11.92
N ILE A 87 -0.07 -22.34 -11.12
CA ILE A 87 -0.40 -22.41 -9.68
C ILE A 87 -1.85 -22.86 -9.48
N VAL A 88 -2.79 -22.30 -10.22
CA VAL A 88 -4.21 -22.69 -10.10
C VAL A 88 -4.40 -24.16 -10.52
N LYS A 89 -3.70 -24.62 -11.53
CA LYS A 89 -3.83 -26.00 -12.05
C LYS A 89 -3.16 -27.04 -11.14
N ASN A 90 -1.96 -26.72 -10.61
CA ASN A 90 -1.11 -27.68 -9.92
C ASN A 90 -1.17 -27.52 -8.38
N GLY A 91 -1.82 -26.47 -7.88
CA GLY A 91 -1.87 -26.09 -6.47
C GLY A 91 -0.76 -25.12 -6.09
N ILE A 92 -1.05 -24.26 -5.12
CA ILE A 92 -0.08 -23.33 -4.52
C ILE A 92 0.80 -24.09 -3.51
N ASP A 93 2.02 -23.63 -3.30
CA ASP A 93 2.86 -24.15 -2.20
C ASP A 93 2.23 -23.78 -0.85
N LYS A 94 1.51 -24.75 -0.26
CA LYS A 94 0.83 -24.60 1.02
C LYS A 94 1.77 -24.24 2.16
N LYS A 95 3.04 -24.70 2.10
CA LYS A 95 4.03 -24.37 3.14
C LYS A 95 4.45 -22.90 3.05
N ALA A 96 4.63 -22.39 1.84
CA ALA A 96 4.93 -20.98 1.63
C ALA A 96 3.76 -20.08 2.11
N VAL A 97 2.51 -20.45 1.77
CA VAL A 97 1.32 -19.74 2.23
C VAL A 97 1.19 -19.76 3.76
N LEU A 98 1.32 -20.92 4.39
CA LEU A 98 1.27 -21.04 5.86
C LEU A 98 2.39 -20.26 6.54
N SER A 99 3.60 -20.24 5.93
CA SER A 99 4.71 -19.42 6.42
C SER A 99 4.36 -17.94 6.36
N GLY A 100 3.73 -17.48 5.28
CA GLY A 100 3.24 -16.11 5.14
C GLY A 100 2.20 -15.74 6.20
N ILE A 101 1.19 -16.60 6.39
CA ILE A 101 0.17 -16.40 7.43
C ILE A 101 0.82 -16.28 8.82
N ASN A 102 1.70 -17.22 9.17
CA ASN A 102 2.37 -17.20 10.47
C ASN A 102 3.27 -15.98 10.65
N TYR A 103 3.97 -15.56 9.61
CA TYR A 103 4.82 -14.36 9.64
C TYR A 103 3.98 -13.09 9.88
N MET A 104 2.88 -12.93 9.17
CA MET A 104 1.99 -11.78 9.31
C MET A 104 1.27 -11.77 10.65
N GLU A 105 0.76 -12.93 11.09
CA GLU A 105 0.14 -13.07 12.41
C GLU A 105 1.13 -12.75 13.53
N PHE A 106 2.38 -13.23 13.43
CA PHE A 106 3.41 -12.91 14.41
C PHE A 106 3.65 -11.40 14.48
N ARG A 107 3.87 -10.75 13.34
CA ARG A 107 4.04 -9.28 13.29
C ARG A 107 2.84 -8.54 13.87
N TYR A 108 1.64 -8.99 13.56
CA TYR A 108 0.42 -8.41 14.08
C TYR A 108 0.32 -8.53 15.62
N ARG A 109 0.64 -9.71 16.18
CA ARG A 109 0.62 -9.95 17.62
C ARG A 109 1.68 -9.15 18.38
N GLU A 110 2.89 -9.08 17.84
CA GLU A 110 3.99 -8.32 18.43
C GLU A 110 3.80 -6.80 18.31
N ALA A 111 2.96 -6.36 17.36
CA ALA A 111 2.79 -4.95 17.01
C ALA A 111 4.16 -4.28 16.80
N ASP A 112 5.04 -4.97 16.06
CA ASP A 112 6.38 -4.47 15.75
C ASP A 112 6.33 -3.53 14.56
N PHE A 113 6.26 -2.26 14.84
CA PHE A 113 6.31 -1.19 13.85
C PHE A 113 7.69 -0.52 13.77
N GLY A 114 8.74 -1.18 14.29
CA GLY A 114 10.10 -0.66 14.33
C GLY A 114 10.18 0.62 15.16
N GLN A 115 10.60 1.72 14.53
CA GLN A 115 10.78 3.01 15.24
C GLN A 115 9.49 3.86 15.28
N PHE A 116 8.42 3.43 14.64
CA PHE A 116 7.17 4.19 14.64
C PHE A 116 6.36 3.96 15.92
N PRO A 117 5.76 5.01 16.50
CA PRO A 117 4.87 4.87 17.64
C PRO A 117 3.68 3.95 17.34
N LYS A 118 3.42 2.97 18.20
CA LYS A 118 2.32 2.00 18.01
C LYS A 118 0.96 2.67 17.80
N GLY A 119 0.65 3.70 18.59
CA GLY A 119 -0.61 4.43 18.48
C GLY A 119 -0.78 5.13 17.13
N LEU A 120 0.30 5.66 16.55
CA LEU A 120 0.28 6.24 15.22
C LEU A 120 -0.05 5.17 14.16
N MET A 121 0.62 4.02 14.22
CA MET A 121 0.42 2.95 13.23
C MET A 121 -0.99 2.37 13.31
N TYR A 122 -1.50 2.09 14.50
CA TYR A 122 -2.91 1.69 14.66
C TYR A 122 -3.88 2.77 14.18
N GLY A 123 -3.57 4.04 14.42
CA GLY A 123 -4.37 5.15 13.89
C GLY A 123 -4.42 5.16 12.36
N LEU A 124 -3.30 4.91 11.69
CA LEU A 124 -3.23 4.82 10.23
C LEU A 124 -4.00 3.60 9.70
N ASP A 125 -3.89 2.45 10.36
CA ASP A 125 -4.65 1.24 9.99
C ASP A 125 -6.16 1.47 10.13
N ILE A 126 -6.60 2.09 11.23
CA ILE A 126 -8.00 2.47 11.44
C ILE A 126 -8.46 3.46 10.35
N MET A 127 -7.66 4.44 10.02
CA MET A 127 -7.98 5.40 8.96
C MET A 127 -8.15 4.73 7.60
N GLY A 128 -7.43 3.66 7.31
CA GLY A 128 -7.56 2.88 6.08
C GLY A 128 -8.98 2.37 5.84
N SER A 129 -9.72 2.01 6.89
CA SER A 129 -11.13 1.61 6.82
C SER A 129 -12.10 2.75 7.13
N TRP A 130 -11.84 3.54 8.15
CA TRP A 130 -12.76 4.57 8.65
C TRP A 130 -13.06 5.67 7.63
N LEU A 131 -12.09 6.08 6.82
CA LEU A 131 -12.30 7.08 5.75
C LEU A 131 -13.41 6.70 4.77
N TYR A 132 -13.82 5.45 4.73
CA TYR A 132 -14.75 4.94 3.73
C TYR A 132 -15.96 4.22 4.34
N ASP A 133 -15.87 3.79 5.60
CA ASP A 133 -16.92 3.03 6.27
C ASP A 133 -16.88 3.28 7.79
N ASP A 134 -17.76 4.15 8.26
CA ASP A 134 -17.86 4.54 9.67
C ASP A 134 -18.26 3.37 10.58
N GLU A 135 -19.04 2.42 10.06
CA GLU A 135 -19.53 1.26 10.85
C GLU A 135 -18.42 0.23 11.07
N ASN A 136 -17.46 0.15 10.16
CA ASN A 136 -16.37 -0.84 10.18
C ASN A 136 -14.98 -0.20 10.39
N ALA A 137 -14.91 0.95 11.07
CA ALA A 137 -13.67 1.68 11.33
C ALA A 137 -12.53 0.82 11.91
N PHE A 138 -12.86 -0.15 12.77
CA PHE A 138 -11.88 -1.00 13.45
C PHE A 138 -11.63 -2.36 12.77
N SER A 139 -12.09 -2.57 11.57
CA SER A 139 -11.92 -3.86 10.86
C SER A 139 -10.46 -4.25 10.66
N GLN A 140 -9.58 -3.28 10.41
CA GLN A 140 -8.15 -3.50 10.18
C GLN A 140 -7.34 -3.81 11.45
N VAL A 141 -7.93 -3.67 12.63
CA VAL A 141 -7.29 -3.99 13.91
C VAL A 141 -7.94 -5.20 14.62
N LYS A 142 -8.73 -6.00 13.90
CA LYS A 142 -9.40 -7.20 14.41
C LYS A 142 -9.13 -8.41 13.50
N LEU A 143 -7.85 -8.73 13.27
CA LEU A 143 -7.43 -9.68 12.23
C LEU A 143 -7.13 -11.10 12.76
N LEU A 144 -7.06 -11.34 14.08
CA LEU A 144 -6.62 -12.62 14.62
C LEU A 144 -7.47 -13.81 14.17
N GLU A 145 -8.79 -13.68 14.20
CA GLU A 145 -9.71 -14.73 13.75
C GLU A 145 -9.55 -15.02 12.25
N ILE A 146 -9.20 -14.00 11.46
CA ILE A 146 -8.97 -14.14 10.02
C ILE A 146 -7.74 -15.01 9.75
N TYR A 147 -6.64 -14.83 10.49
CA TYR A 147 -5.46 -15.68 10.34
C TYR A 147 -5.80 -17.16 10.63
N ASP A 148 -6.58 -17.45 11.65
CA ASP A 148 -6.99 -18.81 11.97
C ASP A 148 -7.89 -19.41 10.89
N GLN A 149 -8.82 -18.63 10.34
CA GLN A 149 -9.65 -19.05 9.20
C GLN A 149 -8.81 -19.34 7.95
N LEU A 150 -7.84 -18.46 7.64
CA LEU A 150 -6.99 -18.63 6.48
C LEU A 150 -6.08 -19.87 6.58
N LYS A 151 -5.60 -20.24 7.79
CA LYS A 151 -4.83 -21.49 7.98
C LYS A 151 -5.65 -22.75 7.61
N ILE A 152 -6.95 -22.73 7.86
CA ILE A 152 -7.87 -23.80 7.44
C ILE A 152 -8.07 -23.75 5.92
N ALA A 153 -8.38 -22.57 5.39
CA ALA A 153 -8.70 -22.32 4.00
C ALA A 153 -7.58 -22.69 3.01
N VAL A 154 -6.32 -22.68 3.46
CA VAL A 154 -5.16 -23.15 2.66
C VAL A 154 -5.39 -24.58 2.14
N ASN A 155 -6.04 -25.44 2.92
CA ASN A 155 -6.28 -26.83 2.53
C ASN A 155 -7.51 -27.03 1.64
N GLU A 156 -8.34 -26.00 1.51
CA GLU A 156 -9.61 -26.03 0.77
C GLU A 156 -9.52 -25.40 -0.63
N GLY A 157 -8.31 -25.02 -1.07
CA GLY A 157 -8.09 -24.41 -2.39
C GLY A 157 -8.52 -22.94 -2.46
N TYR A 158 -8.62 -22.28 -1.31
CA TYR A 158 -9.05 -20.87 -1.22
C TYR A 158 -8.12 -19.94 -2.02
N PHE A 159 -6.81 -20.11 -1.89
CA PHE A 159 -5.83 -19.25 -2.56
C PHE A 159 -5.78 -19.47 -4.07
N GLU A 160 -5.97 -20.70 -4.56
CA GLU A 160 -6.12 -20.99 -5.98
C GLU A 160 -7.38 -20.33 -6.55
N ASN A 161 -8.50 -20.40 -5.83
CA ASN A 161 -9.74 -19.73 -6.21
C ASN A 161 -9.59 -18.19 -6.19
N LEU A 162 -8.84 -17.66 -5.23
CA LEU A 162 -8.54 -16.23 -5.15
C LEU A 162 -7.75 -15.77 -6.39
N ILE A 163 -6.69 -16.50 -6.76
CA ILE A 163 -5.90 -16.23 -7.97
C ILE A 163 -6.78 -16.29 -9.22
N GLN A 164 -7.58 -17.36 -9.35
CA GLN A 164 -8.45 -17.53 -10.51
C GLN A 164 -9.42 -16.35 -10.64
N LYS A 165 -10.19 -16.08 -9.59
CA LYS A 165 -11.26 -15.09 -9.61
C LYS A 165 -10.75 -13.65 -9.76
N TRP A 166 -9.70 -13.29 -9.02
CA TRP A 166 -9.31 -11.90 -8.87
C TRP A 166 -8.11 -11.48 -9.74
N LEU A 167 -7.24 -12.43 -10.13
CA LEU A 167 -6.07 -12.12 -10.93
C LEU A 167 -6.19 -12.61 -12.39
N LEU A 168 -6.75 -13.80 -12.64
CA LEU A 168 -6.86 -14.36 -13.98
C LEU A 168 -8.15 -13.94 -14.70
N ASP A 169 -9.30 -14.03 -14.03
CA ASP A 169 -10.62 -13.71 -14.60
C ASP A 169 -10.94 -12.22 -14.51
N ASN A 170 -10.19 -11.46 -13.73
CA ASN A 170 -10.39 -10.03 -13.62
C ASN A 170 -9.96 -9.31 -14.90
N THR A 171 -10.90 -8.61 -15.51
CA THR A 171 -10.66 -7.79 -16.70
C THR A 171 -10.26 -6.36 -16.39
N HIS A 172 -10.34 -5.94 -15.11
CA HIS A 172 -9.95 -4.63 -14.66
C HIS A 172 -8.47 -4.62 -14.26
N GLY A 173 -7.63 -4.41 -15.22
CA GLY A 173 -6.17 -4.35 -15.03
C GLY A 173 -5.53 -3.28 -15.90
N ALA A 174 -4.42 -2.73 -15.44
CA ALA A 174 -3.62 -1.76 -16.18
C ALA A 174 -2.15 -2.18 -16.22
N ILE A 175 -1.47 -1.84 -17.30
CA ILE A 175 -0.03 -2.02 -17.42
C ILE A 175 0.60 -0.66 -17.63
N LEU A 176 1.40 -0.24 -16.66
CA LEU A 176 2.10 1.03 -16.70
C LEU A 176 3.58 0.80 -17.00
N THR A 177 4.12 1.51 -17.99
CA THR A 177 5.55 1.50 -18.29
C THR A 177 6.12 2.88 -18.01
N LEU A 178 7.00 2.96 -17.02
CA LEU A 178 7.73 4.18 -16.69
C LEU A 178 9.08 4.17 -17.43
N VAL A 179 9.25 5.09 -18.37
CA VAL A 179 10.49 5.24 -19.13
C VAL A 179 11.26 6.45 -18.63
N PRO A 180 12.55 6.31 -18.27
CA PRO A 180 13.36 7.44 -17.81
C PRO A 180 13.56 8.45 -18.95
N LYS A 181 13.34 9.73 -18.67
CA LYS A 181 13.63 10.84 -19.59
C LYS A 181 14.71 11.70 -18.99
N ARG A 182 15.88 11.71 -19.64
CA ARG A 182 16.98 12.59 -19.22
C ARG A 182 16.57 14.06 -19.32
N GLY A 183 16.95 14.85 -18.33
CA GLY A 183 16.67 16.29 -18.31
C GLY A 183 15.24 16.66 -17.89
N LEU A 184 14.34 15.68 -17.63
CA LEU A 184 12.96 15.98 -17.24
C LEU A 184 12.87 16.79 -15.94
N ALA A 185 13.73 16.50 -14.96
CA ALA A 185 13.78 17.26 -13.71
C ALA A 185 14.16 18.72 -13.95
N ALA A 186 15.24 18.95 -14.68
CA ALA A 186 15.69 20.31 -15.04
C ALA A 186 14.65 21.07 -15.88
N GLN A 187 13.95 20.37 -16.79
CA GLN A 187 12.85 20.97 -17.54
C GLN A 187 11.71 21.42 -16.62
N ARG A 188 11.26 20.54 -15.72
CA ARG A 188 10.19 20.86 -14.76
C ARG A 188 10.56 21.98 -13.80
N GLU A 189 11.81 21.99 -13.36
CA GLU A 189 12.34 23.02 -12.48
C GLU A 189 12.35 24.40 -13.19
N LYS A 190 12.77 24.42 -14.46
CA LYS A 190 12.71 25.63 -15.28
C LYS A 190 11.26 26.08 -15.50
N GLU A 191 10.35 25.18 -15.90
CA GLU A 191 8.94 25.50 -16.08
C GLU A 191 8.30 26.07 -14.80
N LEU A 192 8.67 25.52 -13.63
CA LEU A 192 8.25 26.04 -12.34
C LEU A 192 8.83 27.44 -12.07
N ALA A 193 10.13 27.62 -12.30
CA ALA A 193 10.80 28.92 -12.11
C ALA A 193 10.19 30.00 -13.00
N ASP A 194 9.99 29.71 -14.29
CA ASP A 194 9.37 30.63 -15.26
C ASP A 194 7.93 30.99 -14.82
N ARG A 195 7.15 30.03 -14.33
CA ARG A 195 5.80 30.26 -13.80
C ARG A 195 5.80 31.12 -12.54
N LEU A 196 6.71 30.85 -11.61
CA LEU A 196 6.84 31.64 -10.38
C LEU A 196 7.32 33.06 -10.67
N GLU A 197 8.22 33.26 -11.61
CA GLU A 197 8.67 34.59 -12.01
C GLU A 197 7.55 35.38 -12.70
N ALA A 198 6.78 34.74 -13.58
CA ALA A 198 5.58 35.36 -14.17
C ALA A 198 4.56 35.75 -13.12
N TYR A 199 4.34 34.88 -12.12
CA TYR A 199 3.44 35.19 -11.00
C TYR A 199 3.97 36.36 -10.17
N ARG A 200 5.25 36.34 -9.80
CA ARG A 200 5.90 37.42 -9.07
C ARG A 200 5.76 38.76 -9.81
N SER A 201 6.01 38.75 -11.12
CA SER A 201 5.90 39.96 -11.95
C SER A 201 4.45 40.50 -12.08
N SER A 202 3.45 39.68 -11.79
CA SER A 202 2.04 40.08 -11.79
C SER A 202 1.59 40.70 -10.48
N LEU A 203 2.37 40.62 -9.42
CA LEU A 203 2.06 41.13 -8.10
C LEU A 203 2.56 42.58 -7.93
N SER A 204 1.78 43.41 -7.20
CA SER A 204 2.28 44.70 -6.74
C SER A 204 3.25 44.53 -5.57
N ASP A 205 4.06 45.59 -5.32
CA ASP A 205 4.98 45.57 -4.16
C ASP A 205 4.24 45.37 -2.84
N GLU A 206 3.05 45.92 -2.67
CA GLU A 206 2.22 45.73 -1.49
C GLU A 206 1.76 44.28 -1.33
N GLN A 207 1.41 43.60 -2.44
CA GLN A 207 1.03 42.19 -2.43
C GLN A 207 2.23 41.30 -2.09
N LEU A 208 3.42 41.62 -2.56
CA LEU A 208 4.65 40.92 -2.21
C LEU A 208 4.98 41.07 -0.72
N GLU A 209 4.90 42.30 -0.20
CA GLU A 209 5.11 42.57 1.23
C GLU A 209 4.11 41.82 2.11
N GLU A 210 2.84 41.78 1.71
CA GLU A 210 1.80 41.03 2.41
C GLU A 210 2.07 39.52 2.40
N MET A 211 2.53 38.96 1.28
CA MET A 211 2.94 37.55 1.19
C MET A 211 4.11 37.25 2.14
N VAL A 212 5.15 38.09 2.12
CA VAL A 212 6.29 37.94 3.03
C VAL A 212 5.86 38.01 4.49
N ARG A 213 4.97 38.96 4.82
CA ARG A 213 4.43 39.10 6.18
C ARG A 213 3.67 37.83 6.62
N LYS A 214 2.80 37.29 5.74
CA LYS A 214 2.04 36.07 6.02
C LYS A 214 2.96 34.85 6.18
N THR A 215 3.97 34.71 5.34
CA THR A 215 4.95 33.62 5.43
C THR A 215 5.72 33.69 6.75
N LYS A 216 6.24 34.87 7.11
CA LYS A 216 6.93 35.02 8.39
C LYS A 216 6.04 34.79 9.60
N ALA A 217 4.75 35.17 9.52
CA ALA A 217 3.80 34.88 10.58
C ALA A 217 3.50 33.37 10.71
N LEU A 218 3.43 32.65 9.58
CA LEU A 218 3.29 31.20 9.58
C LEU A 218 4.53 30.50 10.14
N GLU A 219 5.72 30.92 9.72
CA GLU A 219 6.99 30.39 10.26
C GLU A 219 7.07 30.60 11.78
N ALA A 220 6.77 31.82 12.25
CA ALA A 220 6.75 32.11 13.69
C ALA A 220 5.71 31.28 14.46
N TYR A 221 4.54 31.00 13.83
CA TYR A 221 3.53 30.13 14.43
C TYR A 221 4.02 28.67 14.49
N GLN A 222 4.66 28.17 13.45
CA GLN A 222 5.17 26.80 13.38
C GLN A 222 6.35 26.54 14.34
N GLU A 223 7.15 27.60 14.60
CA GLU A 223 8.30 27.55 15.53
C GLU A 223 7.89 27.88 16.97
N SER A 224 6.67 28.35 17.20
CA SER A 224 6.20 28.67 18.56
C SER A 224 6.04 27.40 19.39
N GLU A 225 6.44 27.48 20.66
CA GLU A 225 6.15 26.41 21.61
C GLU A 225 4.64 26.32 21.87
N GLU A 226 4.12 25.10 21.90
CA GLU A 226 2.73 24.85 22.27
C GLU A 226 2.49 25.28 23.71
N ARG A 227 1.35 25.89 23.95
CA ARG A 227 0.98 26.30 25.32
C ARG A 227 0.76 25.04 26.17
N PRO A 228 1.23 25.03 27.45
CA PRO A 228 1.01 23.89 28.34
C PRO A 228 -0.46 23.46 28.44
N GLU A 229 -1.37 24.41 28.39
CA GLU A 229 -2.83 24.18 28.45
C GLU A 229 -3.34 23.40 27.23
N ASP A 230 -2.75 23.63 26.05
CA ASP A 230 -3.11 22.90 24.82
C ASP A 230 -2.54 21.48 24.85
N LEU A 231 -1.38 21.29 25.45
CA LEU A 231 -0.76 19.97 25.64
C LEU A 231 -1.52 19.10 26.66
N GLU A 232 -2.19 19.72 27.65
CA GLU A 232 -3.04 19.00 28.61
C GLU A 232 -4.27 18.34 27.98
N CYS A 233 -4.70 18.80 26.77
CA CYS A 233 -5.77 18.16 26.01
C CYS A 233 -5.38 16.80 25.44
N ILE A 234 -4.08 16.50 25.32
CA ILE A 234 -3.58 15.23 24.79
C ILE A 234 -3.81 14.14 25.85
N PRO A 235 -4.57 13.08 25.57
CA PRO A 235 -4.79 11.99 26.51
C PRO A 235 -3.48 11.26 26.78
N MET A 236 -2.89 11.49 27.95
CA MET A 236 -1.66 10.82 28.37
C MET A 236 -1.97 9.52 29.09
N LEU A 237 -1.26 8.45 28.72
CA LEU A 237 -1.32 7.17 29.43
C LEU A 237 -0.79 7.34 30.86
N LYS A 238 -1.62 7.05 31.85
CA LYS A 238 -1.17 7.03 33.25
C LYS A 238 -0.41 5.73 33.54
N ARG A 239 0.54 5.78 34.46
CA ARG A 239 1.37 4.63 34.86
C ARG A 239 0.54 3.38 35.23
N LEU A 240 -0.64 3.57 35.80
CA LEU A 240 -1.60 2.50 36.12
C LEU A 240 -2.27 1.87 34.90
N SER A 241 -2.39 2.60 33.78
CA SER A 241 -2.94 2.05 32.54
C SER A 241 -2.00 1.05 31.86
N LEU A 242 -0.70 1.09 32.16
CA LEU A 242 0.31 0.18 31.60
C LEU A 242 0.43 -1.14 32.38
N ILE A 243 -0.20 -1.26 33.54
CA ILE A 243 -0.13 -2.45 34.40
C ILE A 243 -1.30 -3.41 34.11
N HIS A 244 -2.32 -2.95 33.39
CA HIS A 244 -3.55 -3.71 33.09
C HIS A 244 -3.65 -4.10 31.59
N ILE A 245 -2.56 -3.96 30.83
CA ILE A 245 -2.38 -4.52 29.50
C ILE A 245 -1.42 -5.71 29.62
#